data_ff8454db7ac4b7899be5794c69881139
#
_entry.id   ff8454db7ac4b7899be5794c69881139
#
_cell.length_a   1.000
_cell.length_b   1.000
_cell.length_c   1.000
_cell.angle_alpha   90.00
_cell.angle_beta   90.00
_cell.angle_gamma   90.00
#
_symmetry.space_group_name_H-M   'P 1'
#
loop_
_entity.id
_entity.type
_entity.pdbx_description
1 polymer ?
#
loop_
_entity_poly.entity_id
_entity_poly.type
_entity_poly.pdbx_seq_one_letter_code
_entity_poly.pdbx_strand_id
1 'polypeptide(L)'
;MQQSKAKKIAISLLLTLAMLVSAQAAEISSLIPIGHTVGIQMSAEGVLVVHLRAVQTPEGEAWPARDAGVSEGDTIVSVSGTEVSSNDDLQKQIAFSGGQPVELELVRDGAHQNVTVTPSQDEDGAYRIGILARDSMAGIGTLTYVDPETGEYGSLGHGICDSETGVLMPLKEGSLIYSMVGSVQRGEAGEPGALQGEFTADSTLGTVEENTESGIFGTMTDASLYSSLEAVPVADADEIRTGDAEILTNVEGDAVEKYSVQVVKVYPEDDEYGRGMMIRVTDQELLDKTGGIVQGM
;
A
#
# COMPACT_ATOMS: atom_id res chain seq x y z
N MET A 1 58.71 -4.17 -16.32
CA MET A 1 57.40 -4.88 -16.50
C MET A 1 56.78 -5.40 -15.18
N GLN A 2 57.61 -5.85 -14.22
CA GLN A 2 57.14 -6.39 -12.93
C GLN A 2 56.53 -5.35 -11.96
N GLN A 3 57.08 -4.13 -11.91
CA GLN A 3 56.57 -3.04 -11.05
C GLN A 3 55.19 -2.50 -11.47
N SER A 4 54.83 -2.58 -12.75
CA SER A 4 53.52 -2.16 -13.27
C SER A 4 52.41 -3.15 -12.88
N LYS A 5 52.73 -4.45 -12.84
CA LYS A 5 51.78 -5.49 -12.41
C LYS A 5 51.51 -5.43 -10.91
N ALA A 6 52.52 -5.17 -10.08
CA ALA A 6 52.37 -5.02 -8.63
C ALA A 6 51.53 -3.78 -8.26
N LYS A 7 51.69 -2.64 -8.97
CA LYS A 7 50.84 -1.45 -8.78
C LYS A 7 49.38 -1.70 -9.18
N LYS A 8 49.12 -2.42 -10.28
CA LYS A 8 47.77 -2.75 -10.70
C LYS A 8 47.08 -3.71 -9.72
N ILE A 9 47.79 -4.67 -9.16
CA ILE A 9 47.27 -5.60 -8.14
C ILE A 9 46.99 -4.86 -6.83
N ALA A 10 47.87 -3.94 -6.39
CA ALA A 10 47.62 -3.13 -5.21
C ALA A 10 46.44 -2.17 -5.35
N ILE A 11 46.23 -1.56 -6.52
CA ILE A 11 45.08 -0.69 -6.80
C ILE A 11 43.79 -1.51 -6.87
N SER A 12 43.85 -2.72 -7.46
CA SER A 12 42.67 -3.60 -7.50
C SER A 12 42.28 -4.09 -6.09
N LEU A 13 43.30 -4.41 -5.24
CA LEU A 13 43.05 -4.82 -3.85
C LEU A 13 42.50 -3.66 -2.99
N LEU A 14 42.97 -2.43 -3.25
CA LEU A 14 42.48 -1.22 -2.57
C LEU A 14 41.03 -0.88 -2.99
N LEU A 15 40.69 -1.08 -4.27
CA LEU A 15 39.33 -0.90 -4.77
C LEU A 15 38.36 -1.97 -4.25
N THR A 16 38.79 -3.21 -4.13
CA THR A 16 37.97 -4.28 -3.51
C THR A 16 37.82 -4.08 -2.01
N LEU A 17 38.83 -3.56 -1.30
CA LEU A 17 38.71 -3.24 0.12
C LEU A 17 37.81 -2.01 0.37
N ALA A 18 37.76 -1.04 -0.56
CA ALA A 18 36.86 0.10 -0.51
C ALA A 18 35.39 -0.28 -0.80
N MET A 19 35.12 -1.40 -1.48
CA MET A 19 33.77 -1.95 -1.68
C MET A 19 33.27 -2.80 -0.52
N LEU A 20 34.13 -3.09 0.48
CA LEU A 20 33.77 -3.73 1.74
C LEU A 20 33.42 -2.72 2.86
N VAL A 21 33.14 -1.46 2.52
CA VAL A 21 32.35 -0.62 3.39
C VAL A 21 30.93 -1.23 3.35
N SER A 22 30.69 -2.15 4.27
CA SER A 22 29.35 -2.61 4.59
C SER A 22 28.50 -1.37 4.73
N ALA A 23 27.45 -1.26 3.93
CA ALA A 23 26.32 -0.44 4.32
C ALA A 23 25.85 -1.07 5.64
N GLN A 24 26.33 -0.57 6.76
CA GLN A 24 25.65 -0.78 8.03
C GLN A 24 24.36 -0.03 7.82
N ALA A 25 23.26 -0.77 7.70
CA ALA A 25 21.95 -0.18 7.90
C ALA A 25 22.07 0.57 9.23
N ALA A 26 21.80 1.87 9.21
CA ALA A 26 21.78 2.65 10.44
C ALA A 26 20.74 1.96 11.32
N GLU A 27 21.15 1.50 12.50
CA GLU A 27 20.25 0.90 13.45
C GLU A 27 19.29 2.01 13.91
N ILE A 28 18.01 1.84 13.63
CA ILE A 28 16.99 2.82 14.02
C ILE A 28 16.91 2.80 15.53
N SER A 29 17.45 3.83 16.16
CA SER A 29 17.54 3.91 17.63
C SER A 29 16.35 4.65 18.26
N SER A 30 15.68 5.53 17.49
CA SER A 30 14.55 6.32 17.97
C SER A 30 13.64 6.72 16.81
N LEU A 31 12.35 6.79 17.07
CA LEU A 31 11.32 7.22 16.13
C LEU A 31 10.36 8.20 16.80
N ILE A 32 9.69 9.03 16.02
CA ILE A 32 8.61 9.88 16.49
C ILE A 32 7.29 9.13 16.27
N PRO A 33 6.61 8.65 17.33
CA PRO A 33 5.30 8.05 17.21
C PRO A 33 4.26 9.15 16.91
N ILE A 34 3.40 8.93 15.92
CA ILE A 34 2.46 9.94 15.42
C ILE A 34 1.02 9.60 15.83
N GLY A 35 0.43 8.55 15.28
CA GLY A 35 -0.96 8.17 15.55
C GLY A 35 -2.01 9.05 14.87
N HIS A 36 -1.63 9.92 13.92
CA HIS A 36 -2.55 10.81 13.22
C HIS A 36 -3.15 10.12 11.99
N THR A 37 -4.47 10.27 11.83
CA THR A 37 -5.18 9.79 10.63
C THR A 37 -4.77 10.62 9.42
N VAL A 38 -4.42 9.94 8.34
CA VAL A 38 -3.99 10.53 7.07
C VAL A 38 -4.77 9.92 5.92
N GLY A 39 -4.93 10.68 4.85
CA GLY A 39 -5.39 10.17 3.57
C GLY A 39 -4.22 9.53 2.81
N ILE A 40 -4.48 8.39 2.20
CA ILE A 40 -3.52 7.71 1.32
C ILE A 40 -4.18 7.61 -0.05
N GLN A 41 -3.52 8.15 -1.06
CA GLN A 41 -3.94 8.04 -2.45
C GLN A 41 -2.83 7.40 -3.25
N MET A 42 -3.17 6.37 -4.02
CA MET A 42 -2.22 5.62 -4.83
C MET A 42 -2.77 5.41 -6.23
N SER A 43 -1.90 5.45 -7.24
CA SER A 43 -2.15 4.96 -8.59
C SER A 43 -1.39 3.66 -8.83
N ALA A 44 -2.00 2.76 -9.59
CA ALA A 44 -1.43 1.46 -9.91
C ALA A 44 -0.40 1.54 -11.03
N GLU A 45 0.59 0.64 -10.99
CA GLU A 45 1.39 0.32 -12.16
C GLU A 45 0.58 -0.62 -13.05
N GLY A 46 -0.18 -0.05 -14.02
CA GLY A 46 -1.13 -0.78 -14.85
C GLY A 46 -2.58 -0.68 -14.36
N VAL A 47 -3.41 -1.60 -14.79
CA VAL A 47 -4.84 -1.63 -14.51
C VAL A 47 -5.21 -2.99 -13.90
N LEU A 48 -5.57 -3.01 -12.61
CA LEU A 48 -5.90 -4.23 -11.86
C LEU A 48 -7.30 -4.73 -12.27
N VAL A 49 -7.40 -5.96 -12.74
CA VAL A 49 -8.66 -6.64 -13.07
C VAL A 49 -9.36 -7.08 -11.79
N VAL A 50 -10.46 -6.44 -11.45
CA VAL A 50 -11.25 -6.74 -10.25
C VAL A 50 -12.29 -7.83 -10.54
N HIS A 51 -13.05 -7.66 -11.65
CA HIS A 51 -14.04 -8.65 -12.07
C HIS A 51 -14.04 -8.87 -13.58
N LEU A 52 -14.39 -10.10 -13.96
CA LEU A 52 -14.73 -10.44 -15.32
C LEU A 52 -16.25 -10.27 -15.54
N ARG A 53 -16.61 -9.57 -16.60
CA ARG A 53 -18.03 -9.27 -16.94
C ARG A 53 -18.36 -9.66 -18.37
N ALA A 54 -19.61 -10.06 -18.59
CA ALA A 54 -20.11 -10.21 -19.93
C ALA A 54 -20.18 -8.86 -20.66
N VAL A 55 -19.84 -8.86 -21.93
CA VAL A 55 -20.15 -7.78 -22.87
C VAL A 55 -21.51 -8.12 -23.49
N GLN A 56 -22.51 -7.24 -23.34
CA GLN A 56 -23.81 -7.39 -23.98
C GLN A 56 -23.64 -7.01 -25.45
N THR A 57 -23.81 -7.96 -26.34
CA THR A 57 -23.71 -7.76 -27.78
C THR A 57 -25.09 -8.00 -28.44
N PRO A 58 -25.33 -7.50 -29.67
CA PRO A 58 -26.55 -7.80 -30.40
C PRO A 58 -26.88 -9.29 -30.59
N GLU A 59 -25.83 -10.15 -30.53
CA GLU A 59 -25.96 -11.62 -30.66
C GLU A 59 -26.09 -12.34 -29.31
N GLY A 60 -25.98 -11.62 -28.18
CA GLY A 60 -26.02 -12.16 -26.82
C GLY A 60 -24.77 -11.85 -26.02
N GLU A 61 -24.57 -12.56 -24.92
CA GLU A 61 -23.43 -12.34 -24.02
C GLU A 61 -22.12 -12.90 -24.60
N ALA A 62 -21.06 -12.08 -24.59
CA ALA A 62 -19.69 -12.48 -24.90
C ALA A 62 -18.77 -12.25 -23.70
N TRP A 63 -17.73 -13.07 -23.57
CA TRP A 63 -16.78 -13.01 -22.46
C TRP A 63 -15.32 -12.92 -22.95
N PRO A 64 -14.94 -11.85 -23.69
CA PRO A 64 -13.67 -11.81 -24.41
C PRO A 64 -12.44 -12.02 -23.52
N ALA A 65 -12.34 -11.30 -22.39
CA ALA A 65 -11.21 -11.42 -21.50
C ALA A 65 -11.14 -12.80 -20.82
N ARG A 66 -12.29 -13.30 -20.30
CA ARG A 66 -12.36 -14.63 -19.68
C ARG A 66 -11.96 -15.73 -20.65
N ASP A 67 -12.49 -15.69 -21.86
CA ASP A 67 -12.28 -16.74 -22.86
C ASP A 67 -10.82 -16.72 -23.40
N ALA A 68 -10.13 -15.59 -23.26
CA ALA A 68 -8.70 -15.43 -23.54
C ALA A 68 -7.79 -15.83 -22.37
N GLY A 69 -8.34 -16.14 -21.19
CA GLY A 69 -7.58 -16.56 -20.01
C GLY A 69 -7.12 -15.44 -19.08
N VAL A 70 -7.71 -14.24 -19.21
CA VAL A 70 -7.59 -13.18 -18.19
C VAL A 70 -8.32 -13.63 -16.92
N SER A 71 -7.77 -13.33 -15.76
CA SER A 71 -8.33 -13.66 -14.44
C SER A 71 -8.47 -12.42 -13.57
N GLU A 72 -9.34 -12.51 -12.58
CA GLU A 72 -9.39 -11.54 -11.49
C GLU A 72 -8.07 -11.56 -10.73
N GLY A 73 -7.55 -10.38 -10.38
CA GLY A 73 -6.22 -10.19 -9.79
C GLY A 73 -5.09 -9.99 -10.80
N ASP A 74 -5.31 -10.17 -12.11
CA ASP A 74 -4.32 -9.78 -13.12
C ASP A 74 -4.16 -8.27 -13.17
N THR A 75 -2.94 -7.80 -13.37
CA THR A 75 -2.67 -6.39 -13.69
C THR A 75 -2.30 -6.25 -15.16
N ILE A 76 -3.10 -5.54 -15.93
CA ILE A 76 -2.81 -5.24 -17.35
C ILE A 76 -1.84 -4.08 -17.41
N VAL A 77 -0.65 -4.29 -17.94
CA VAL A 77 0.41 -3.27 -18.03
C VAL A 77 0.63 -2.74 -19.44
N SER A 78 0.27 -3.51 -20.47
CA SER A 78 0.31 -3.01 -21.85
C SER A 78 -0.75 -3.66 -22.75
N VAL A 79 -1.10 -2.95 -23.83
CA VAL A 79 -1.98 -3.43 -24.92
C VAL A 79 -1.23 -3.26 -26.23
N SER A 80 -0.95 -4.36 -26.90
CA SER A 80 -0.22 -4.39 -28.17
C SER A 80 1.10 -3.59 -28.12
N GLY A 81 1.84 -3.71 -26.99
CA GLY A 81 3.11 -3.04 -26.76
C GLY A 81 3.00 -1.56 -26.36
N THR A 82 1.80 -1.04 -26.18
CA THR A 82 1.57 0.31 -25.62
C THR A 82 1.25 0.20 -24.14
N GLU A 83 2.04 0.83 -23.29
CA GLU A 83 1.80 0.87 -21.84
C GLU A 83 0.42 1.49 -21.53
N VAL A 84 -0.25 0.92 -20.54
CA VAL A 84 -1.50 1.44 -19.99
C VAL A 84 -1.35 1.62 -18.48
N SER A 85 -1.76 2.79 -17.99
CA SER A 85 -1.70 3.13 -16.57
C SER A 85 -3.04 3.60 -16.01
N SER A 86 -4.07 3.62 -16.86
CA SER A 86 -5.42 4.01 -16.45
C SER A 86 -6.47 3.21 -17.21
N ASN A 87 -7.67 3.16 -16.64
CA ASN A 87 -8.85 2.59 -17.31
C ASN A 87 -9.13 3.30 -18.63
N ASP A 88 -8.91 4.62 -18.69
CA ASP A 88 -9.08 5.41 -19.91
C ASP A 88 -8.08 5.01 -20.99
N ASP A 89 -6.82 4.76 -20.64
CA ASP A 89 -5.80 4.33 -21.60
C ASP A 89 -6.13 2.94 -22.13
N LEU A 90 -6.44 2.00 -21.23
CA LEU A 90 -6.87 0.67 -21.61
C LEU A 90 -8.06 0.73 -22.59
N GLN A 91 -9.08 1.51 -22.26
CA GLN A 91 -10.29 1.64 -23.08
C GLN A 91 -9.99 2.26 -24.46
N LYS A 92 -9.11 3.27 -24.53
CA LYS A 92 -8.66 3.86 -25.80
C LYS A 92 -7.94 2.83 -26.66
N GLN A 93 -7.00 2.05 -26.09
CA GLN A 93 -6.28 1.02 -26.86
C GLN A 93 -7.22 -0.07 -27.39
N ILE A 94 -8.18 -0.53 -26.57
CA ILE A 94 -9.20 -1.48 -27.00
C ILE A 94 -10.05 -0.90 -28.15
N ALA A 95 -10.47 0.36 -28.04
CA ALA A 95 -11.23 1.03 -29.07
C ALA A 95 -10.44 1.18 -30.39
N PHE A 96 -9.15 1.53 -30.31
CA PHE A 96 -8.27 1.64 -31.48
C PHE A 96 -8.10 0.34 -32.26
N SER A 97 -8.26 -0.81 -31.60
CA SER A 97 -8.17 -2.11 -32.29
C SER A 97 -9.25 -2.30 -33.35
N GLY A 98 -10.37 -1.57 -33.28
CA GLY A 98 -11.52 -1.74 -34.20
C GLY A 98 -12.08 -3.17 -34.16
N GLY A 99 -11.97 -3.87 -33.03
CA GLY A 99 -12.40 -5.25 -32.85
C GLY A 99 -11.39 -6.31 -33.33
N GLN A 100 -10.22 -5.88 -33.79
CA GLN A 100 -9.14 -6.83 -34.10
C GLN A 100 -8.54 -7.39 -32.80
N PRO A 101 -7.98 -8.62 -32.85
CA PRO A 101 -7.28 -9.17 -31.70
C PRO A 101 -6.17 -8.25 -31.21
N VAL A 102 -6.08 -8.06 -29.87
CA VAL A 102 -5.04 -7.31 -29.18
C VAL A 102 -4.26 -8.23 -28.26
N GLU A 103 -2.96 -8.01 -28.16
CA GLU A 103 -2.12 -8.66 -27.17
C GLU A 103 -2.15 -7.84 -25.88
N LEU A 104 -2.56 -8.46 -24.77
CA LEU A 104 -2.46 -7.90 -23.43
C LEU A 104 -1.22 -8.48 -22.74
N GLU A 105 -0.36 -7.64 -22.22
CA GLU A 105 0.67 -8.04 -21.28
C GLU A 105 0.08 -7.92 -19.87
N LEU A 106 0.10 -9.02 -19.13
CA LEU A 106 -0.44 -9.14 -17.77
C LEU A 106 0.68 -9.44 -16.78
N VAL A 107 0.54 -8.95 -15.57
CA VAL A 107 1.29 -9.40 -14.39
C VAL A 107 0.33 -10.21 -13.53
N ARG A 108 0.66 -11.49 -13.29
CA ARG A 108 -0.06 -12.43 -12.42
C ARG A 108 0.93 -13.06 -11.47
N ASP A 109 0.70 -12.95 -10.15
CA ASP A 109 1.60 -13.46 -9.11
C ASP A 109 3.07 -13.03 -9.31
N GLY A 110 3.27 -11.77 -9.75
CA GLY A 110 4.57 -11.19 -10.05
C GLY A 110 5.21 -11.66 -11.37
N ALA A 111 4.53 -12.52 -12.16
CA ALA A 111 5.05 -13.03 -13.43
C ALA A 111 4.36 -12.37 -14.63
N HIS A 112 5.17 -11.88 -15.59
CA HIS A 112 4.65 -11.37 -16.86
C HIS A 112 4.19 -12.48 -17.78
N GLN A 113 3.03 -12.30 -18.41
CA GLN A 113 2.50 -13.20 -19.42
C GLN A 113 1.68 -12.44 -20.46
N ASN A 114 1.61 -12.97 -21.68
CA ASN A 114 0.84 -12.38 -22.76
C ASN A 114 -0.37 -13.23 -23.07
N VAL A 115 -1.52 -12.58 -23.26
CA VAL A 115 -2.75 -13.21 -23.75
C VAL A 115 -3.30 -12.42 -24.93
N THR A 116 -3.90 -13.10 -25.90
CA THR A 116 -4.55 -12.44 -27.04
C THR A 116 -6.04 -12.40 -26.80
N VAL A 117 -6.61 -11.20 -26.76
CA VAL A 117 -8.05 -10.96 -26.58
C VAL A 117 -8.64 -10.36 -27.85
N THR A 118 -9.78 -10.88 -28.29
CA THR A 118 -10.55 -10.27 -29.37
C THR A 118 -11.71 -9.50 -28.75
N PRO A 119 -11.70 -8.15 -28.78
CA PRO A 119 -12.81 -7.35 -28.23
C PRO A 119 -14.13 -7.62 -28.92
N SER A 120 -15.22 -7.61 -28.16
CA SER A 120 -16.59 -7.68 -28.69
C SER A 120 -17.20 -6.30 -28.74
N GLN A 121 -18.05 -6.05 -29.75
CA GLN A 121 -18.79 -4.80 -29.86
C GLN A 121 -20.06 -4.88 -28.99
N ASP A 122 -20.22 -3.90 -28.09
CA ASP A 122 -21.41 -3.82 -27.26
C ASP A 122 -22.63 -3.25 -28.04
N GLU A 123 -23.80 -3.19 -27.40
CA GLU A 123 -25.04 -2.69 -27.99
C GLU A 123 -24.95 -1.21 -28.42
N ASP A 124 -24.05 -0.43 -27.80
CA ASP A 124 -23.78 0.97 -28.15
C ASP A 124 -22.72 1.12 -29.26
N GLY A 125 -22.20 0.03 -29.74
CA GLY A 125 -21.17 -0.01 -30.80
C GLY A 125 -19.72 0.18 -30.31
N ALA A 126 -19.48 0.19 -29.01
CA ALA A 126 -18.14 0.30 -28.44
C ALA A 126 -17.49 -1.08 -28.30
N TYR A 127 -16.18 -1.14 -28.58
CA TYR A 127 -15.41 -2.37 -28.37
C TYR A 127 -15.03 -2.52 -26.91
N ARG A 128 -15.29 -3.70 -26.33
CA ARG A 128 -15.07 -4.06 -24.94
C ARG A 128 -14.41 -5.43 -24.80
N ILE A 129 -13.65 -5.61 -23.73
CA ILE A 129 -13.09 -6.92 -23.39
C ILE A 129 -13.81 -7.59 -22.21
N GLY A 130 -14.73 -6.89 -21.54
CA GLY A 130 -15.56 -7.47 -20.47
C GLY A 130 -14.82 -7.62 -19.14
N ILE A 131 -14.24 -6.52 -18.64
CA ILE A 131 -13.63 -6.45 -17.31
C ILE A 131 -14.18 -5.27 -16.52
N LEU A 132 -14.16 -5.37 -15.20
CA LEU A 132 -14.14 -4.26 -14.27
C LEU A 132 -12.72 -4.16 -13.74
N ALA A 133 -12.14 -2.97 -13.78
CA ALA A 133 -10.75 -2.80 -13.38
C ALA A 133 -10.53 -1.53 -12.57
N ARG A 134 -9.43 -1.48 -11.80
CA ARG A 134 -9.00 -0.34 -10.97
C ARG A 134 -7.60 0.09 -11.36
N ASP A 135 -7.41 1.39 -11.41
CA ASP A 135 -6.13 2.04 -11.68
C ASP A 135 -5.66 2.93 -10.54
N SER A 136 -6.51 3.15 -9.54
CA SER A 136 -6.21 3.99 -8.39
C SER A 136 -7.03 3.56 -7.17
N MET A 137 -6.50 3.86 -5.99
CA MET A 137 -7.18 3.68 -4.72
C MET A 137 -6.93 4.90 -3.83
N ALA A 138 -7.94 5.23 -3.04
CA ALA A 138 -7.83 6.23 -1.98
C ALA A 138 -8.55 5.73 -0.73
N GLY A 139 -7.97 6.01 0.42
CA GLY A 139 -8.54 5.63 1.71
C GLY A 139 -7.92 6.43 2.84
N ILE A 140 -8.34 6.14 4.05
CA ILE A 140 -7.72 6.68 5.27
C ILE A 140 -6.94 5.58 5.98
N GLY A 141 -5.90 6.01 6.68
CA GLY A 141 -5.09 5.16 7.53
C GLY A 141 -4.40 5.99 8.59
N THR A 142 -3.61 5.36 9.43
CA THR A 142 -2.86 6.06 10.49
C THR A 142 -1.39 6.13 10.14
N LEU A 143 -0.83 7.34 10.13
CA LEU A 143 0.61 7.57 10.13
C LEU A 143 1.15 7.10 11.48
N THR A 144 1.94 6.02 11.47
CA THR A 144 2.35 5.34 12.70
C THR A 144 3.57 6.00 13.32
N TYR A 145 4.60 6.24 12.51
CA TYR A 145 5.84 6.86 12.97
C TYR A 145 6.56 7.61 11.84
N VAL A 146 7.46 8.51 12.25
CA VAL A 146 8.42 9.16 11.36
C VAL A 146 9.82 9.03 11.96
N ASP A 147 10.80 8.74 11.13
CA ASP A 147 12.21 8.82 11.47
C ASP A 147 12.64 10.31 11.44
N PRO A 148 13.08 10.88 12.57
CA PRO A 148 13.45 12.30 12.63
C PRO A 148 14.71 12.66 11.84
N GLU A 149 15.57 11.68 11.49
CA GLU A 149 16.82 11.90 10.78
C GLU A 149 16.64 11.89 9.27
N THR A 150 15.80 10.99 8.77
CA THR A 150 15.62 10.78 7.31
C THR A 150 14.30 11.37 6.79
N GLY A 151 13.29 11.53 7.66
CA GLY A 151 11.92 11.86 7.27
C GLY A 151 11.17 10.66 6.68
N GLU A 152 11.76 9.47 6.68
CA GLU A 152 11.06 8.24 6.29
C GLU A 152 9.96 7.93 7.30
N TYR A 153 8.84 7.39 6.81
CA TYR A 153 7.70 7.06 7.67
C TYR A 153 7.18 5.66 7.41
N GLY A 154 6.52 5.10 8.44
CA GLY A 154 5.65 3.94 8.30
C GLY A 154 4.21 4.28 8.65
N SER A 155 3.28 3.71 7.89
CA SER A 155 1.85 3.90 8.07
C SER A 155 1.12 2.58 7.91
N LEU A 156 0.02 2.42 8.63
CA LEU A 156 -0.73 1.17 8.73
C LEU A 156 0.11 0.04 9.38
N GLY A 157 -0.42 -1.15 9.40
CA GLY A 157 0.29 -2.38 9.79
C GLY A 157 0.01 -3.49 8.78
N HIS A 158 -0.43 -3.11 7.59
CA HIS A 158 -0.78 -3.99 6.47
C HIS A 158 -0.77 -3.19 5.17
N GLY A 159 -0.62 -3.88 4.05
CA GLY A 159 -0.71 -3.26 2.73
C GLY A 159 -2.14 -2.85 2.35
N ILE A 160 -2.22 -1.96 1.38
CA ILE A 160 -3.49 -1.60 0.74
C ILE A 160 -3.76 -2.63 -0.35
N CYS A 161 -4.82 -3.41 -0.14
CA CYS A 161 -5.29 -4.44 -1.05
C CYS A 161 -6.64 -4.04 -1.66
N ASP A 162 -6.91 -4.52 -2.86
CA ASP A 162 -8.25 -4.48 -3.42
C ASP A 162 -9.20 -5.31 -2.57
N SER A 163 -10.32 -4.73 -2.15
CA SER A 163 -11.24 -5.36 -1.19
C SER A 163 -12.02 -6.56 -1.77
N GLU A 164 -12.06 -6.71 -3.07
CA GLU A 164 -12.82 -7.76 -3.75
C GLU A 164 -11.93 -8.94 -4.11
N THR A 165 -10.71 -8.66 -4.58
CA THR A 165 -9.74 -9.70 -4.98
C THR A 165 -8.76 -10.07 -3.87
N GLY A 166 -8.56 -9.19 -2.88
CA GLY A 166 -7.54 -9.33 -1.84
C GLY A 166 -6.11 -9.10 -2.34
N VAL A 167 -5.94 -8.75 -3.60
CA VAL A 167 -4.63 -8.52 -4.20
C VAL A 167 -4.03 -7.21 -3.72
N LEU A 168 -2.75 -7.23 -3.34
CA LEU A 168 -2.00 -6.04 -2.99
C LEU A 168 -1.96 -5.09 -4.18
N MET A 169 -2.35 -3.83 -3.96
CA MET A 169 -2.39 -2.82 -5.02
C MET A 169 -0.98 -2.54 -5.54
N PRO A 170 -0.69 -2.77 -6.82
CA PRO A 170 0.61 -2.42 -7.40
C PRO A 170 0.79 -0.89 -7.34
N LEU A 171 1.88 -0.44 -6.76
CA LEU A 171 2.16 0.99 -6.59
C LEU A 171 3.01 1.53 -7.74
N LYS A 172 2.50 2.54 -8.44
CA LYS A 172 3.27 3.37 -9.37
C LYS A 172 3.72 4.67 -8.70
N GLU A 173 2.78 5.35 -8.10
CA GLU A 173 2.99 6.59 -7.35
C GLU A 173 1.90 6.73 -6.29
N GLY A 174 2.22 7.42 -5.20
CA GLY A 174 1.24 7.68 -4.16
C GLY A 174 1.59 8.91 -3.34
N SER A 175 0.57 9.42 -2.66
CA SER A 175 0.66 10.59 -1.80
C SER A 175 0.02 10.33 -0.46
N LEU A 176 0.69 10.80 0.58
CA LEU A 176 0.13 10.94 1.91
C LEU A 176 -0.50 12.33 2.02
N ILE A 177 -1.75 12.40 2.43
CA ILE A 177 -2.56 13.63 2.41
C ILE A 177 -3.08 13.89 3.82
N TYR A 178 -3.12 15.15 4.22
CA TYR A 178 -3.73 15.53 5.49
C TYR A 178 -5.21 15.14 5.53
N SER A 179 -5.63 14.51 6.62
CA SER A 179 -7.02 14.11 6.85
C SER A 179 -7.43 14.38 8.28
N MET A 180 -8.70 14.62 8.51
CA MET A 180 -9.33 14.70 9.82
C MET A 180 -10.37 13.59 9.95
N VAL A 181 -10.60 13.12 11.17
CA VAL A 181 -11.68 12.19 11.46
C VAL A 181 -13.00 12.96 11.53
N GLY A 182 -13.88 12.72 10.57
CA GLY A 182 -15.21 13.31 10.52
C GLY A 182 -16.23 12.54 11.36
N SER A 183 -16.14 11.21 11.37
CA SER A 183 -17.00 10.33 12.18
C SER A 183 -16.38 8.95 12.40
N VAL A 184 -16.93 8.22 13.38
CA VAL A 184 -16.55 6.85 13.69
C VAL A 184 -17.76 5.95 13.53
N GLN A 185 -17.65 4.94 12.69
CA GLN A 185 -18.56 3.80 12.74
C GLN A 185 -18.07 2.85 13.84
N ARG A 186 -18.84 2.69 14.91
CA ARG A 186 -18.45 1.81 16.02
C ARG A 186 -18.36 0.37 15.56
N GLY A 187 -17.33 -0.33 16.06
CA GLY A 187 -17.23 -1.78 15.94
C GLY A 187 -18.17 -2.49 16.89
N GLU A 188 -18.72 -3.62 16.44
CA GLU A 188 -19.50 -4.57 17.23
C GLU A 188 -18.91 -5.97 17.08
N ALA A 189 -19.31 -6.90 17.96
CA ALA A 189 -18.80 -8.26 17.89
C ALA A 189 -19.16 -8.94 16.56
N GLY A 190 -18.13 -9.21 15.73
CA GLY A 190 -18.26 -9.78 14.39
C GLY A 190 -18.40 -8.76 13.25
N GLU A 191 -18.52 -7.47 13.56
CA GLU A 191 -18.59 -6.36 12.60
C GLU A 191 -17.55 -5.31 12.97
N PRO A 192 -16.41 -5.24 12.24
CA PRO A 192 -15.39 -4.23 12.51
C PRO A 192 -15.93 -2.85 12.20
N GLY A 193 -15.66 -1.88 13.08
CA GLY A 193 -15.93 -0.47 12.83
C GLY A 193 -14.89 0.16 11.90
N ALA A 194 -15.10 1.45 11.58
CA ALA A 194 -14.19 2.21 10.74
C ALA A 194 -14.16 3.69 11.12
N LEU A 195 -12.97 4.32 11.01
CA LEU A 195 -12.87 5.76 10.96
C LEU A 195 -13.33 6.26 9.58
N GLN A 196 -14.04 7.37 9.55
CA GLN A 196 -14.42 8.07 8.33
C GLN A 196 -13.71 9.43 8.32
N GLY A 197 -12.79 9.61 7.37
CA GLY A 197 -11.98 10.82 7.25
C GLY A 197 -12.49 11.76 6.16
N GLU A 198 -12.21 13.03 6.36
CA GLU A 198 -12.38 14.08 5.35
C GLU A 198 -11.00 14.50 4.86
N PHE A 199 -10.79 14.45 3.54
CA PHE A 199 -9.53 14.83 2.91
C PHE A 199 -9.50 16.32 2.60
N THR A 200 -8.37 16.93 2.85
CA THR A 200 -8.07 18.28 2.36
C THR A 200 -7.20 18.16 1.11
N ALA A 201 -7.81 18.22 -0.06
CA ALA A 201 -7.21 17.84 -1.36
C ALA A 201 -5.87 18.50 -1.72
N ASP A 202 -5.55 19.66 -1.12
CA ASP A 202 -4.34 20.43 -1.43
C ASP A 202 -3.22 20.29 -0.37
N SER A 203 -3.33 19.35 0.57
CA SER A 203 -2.42 19.20 1.71
C SER A 203 -1.63 17.90 1.64
N THR A 204 -0.72 17.78 0.67
CA THR A 204 0.22 16.66 0.60
C THR A 204 1.23 16.75 1.75
N LEU A 205 1.33 15.68 2.53
CA LEU A 205 2.26 15.53 3.66
C LEU A 205 3.54 14.79 3.27
N GLY A 206 3.45 13.90 2.27
CA GLY A 206 4.56 13.06 1.86
C GLY A 206 4.25 12.25 0.61
N THR A 207 5.24 11.48 0.16
CA THR A 207 5.12 10.51 -0.93
C THR A 207 4.92 9.12 -0.37
N VAL A 208 4.17 8.26 -1.08
CA VAL A 208 4.15 6.82 -0.84
C VAL A 208 5.11 6.18 -1.84
N GLU A 209 6.07 5.43 -1.34
CA GLU A 209 7.12 4.80 -2.12
C GLU A 209 6.99 3.28 -2.16
N GLU A 210 6.41 2.69 -1.11
CA GLU A 210 6.20 1.26 -1.03
C GLU A 210 4.82 0.92 -0.46
N ASN A 211 4.15 -0.05 -1.08
CA ASN A 211 2.98 -0.74 -0.57
C ASN A 211 3.34 -2.21 -0.38
N THR A 212 3.52 -2.65 0.86
CA THR A 212 3.96 -4.00 1.21
C THR A 212 2.93 -4.71 2.08
N GLU A 213 3.09 -6.00 2.30
CA GLU A 213 2.20 -6.74 3.21
C GLU A 213 2.25 -6.22 4.66
N SER A 214 3.37 -5.60 5.06
CA SER A 214 3.58 -5.10 6.43
C SER A 214 3.22 -3.62 6.62
N GLY A 215 2.90 -2.88 5.56
CA GLY A 215 2.52 -1.47 5.66
C GLY A 215 2.83 -0.64 4.43
N ILE A 216 2.57 0.64 4.57
CA ILE A 216 2.87 1.69 3.60
C ILE A 216 4.08 2.47 4.11
N PHE A 217 5.05 2.67 3.23
CA PHE A 217 6.28 3.41 3.55
C PHE A 217 6.54 4.50 2.51
N GLY A 218 7.27 5.52 2.92
CA GLY A 218 7.63 6.65 2.06
C GLY A 218 8.32 7.76 2.83
N THR A 219 8.36 8.96 2.24
CA THR A 219 9.08 10.09 2.79
C THR A 219 8.15 11.28 3.04
N MET A 220 8.25 11.88 4.22
CA MET A 220 7.52 13.11 4.56
C MET A 220 8.13 14.30 3.84
N THR A 221 7.29 15.11 3.20
CA THR A 221 7.69 16.38 2.56
C THR A 221 7.23 17.60 3.38
N ASP A 222 6.33 17.39 4.32
CA ASP A 222 5.83 18.40 5.26
C ASP A 222 6.00 17.90 6.71
N ALA A 223 6.68 18.68 7.53
CA ALA A 223 6.97 18.34 8.92
C ALA A 223 5.92 18.83 9.93
N SER A 224 4.80 19.37 9.47
CA SER A 224 3.78 20.00 10.34
C SER A 224 3.23 19.05 11.39
N LEU A 225 3.07 17.76 11.08
CA LEU A 225 2.53 16.78 12.04
C LEU A 225 3.53 16.30 13.09
N TYR A 226 4.84 16.47 12.88
CA TYR A 226 5.83 15.86 13.78
C TYR A 226 6.93 16.79 14.27
N SER A 227 7.11 17.98 13.69
CA SER A 227 8.21 18.89 14.05
C SER A 227 8.24 19.35 15.52
N SER A 228 7.11 19.27 16.23
CA SER A 228 7.00 19.62 17.65
C SER A 228 6.97 18.40 18.58
N LEU A 229 7.01 17.19 18.05
CA LEU A 229 6.96 15.94 18.81
C LEU A 229 8.37 15.45 19.15
N GLU A 230 8.48 14.69 20.23
CA GLU A 230 9.75 14.12 20.69
C GLU A 230 9.90 12.68 20.18
N ALA A 231 11.11 12.34 19.73
CA ALA A 231 11.46 10.97 19.40
C ALA A 231 11.57 10.13 20.67
N VAL A 232 11.14 8.89 20.58
CA VAL A 232 11.24 7.89 21.64
C VAL A 232 12.16 6.75 21.20
N PRO A 233 12.90 6.12 22.13
CA PRO A 233 13.70 4.95 21.79
C PRO A 233 12.85 3.80 21.26
N VAL A 234 13.36 3.10 20.24
CA VAL A 234 12.77 1.87 19.74
C VAL A 234 13.31 0.69 20.55
N ALA A 235 12.40 -0.13 21.07
CA ALA A 235 12.79 -1.35 21.77
C ALA A 235 13.09 -2.47 20.76
N ASP A 236 14.10 -3.29 21.06
CA ASP A 236 14.34 -4.52 20.31
C ASP A 236 13.19 -5.51 20.49
N ALA A 237 12.96 -6.36 19.49
CA ALA A 237 11.87 -7.33 19.51
C ALA A 237 11.91 -8.27 20.73
N ASP A 238 13.12 -8.60 21.21
CA ASP A 238 13.33 -9.44 22.39
C ASP A 238 13.13 -8.68 23.72
N GLU A 239 13.02 -7.37 23.69
CA GLU A 239 12.69 -6.55 24.86
C GLU A 239 11.19 -6.37 25.09
N ILE A 240 10.35 -6.70 24.09
CA ILE A 240 8.89 -6.57 24.22
C ILE A 240 8.38 -7.49 25.33
N ARG A 241 7.56 -6.94 26.23
CA ARG A 241 6.99 -7.66 27.38
C ARG A 241 5.49 -7.43 27.50
N THR A 242 4.84 -8.38 28.15
CA THR A 242 3.44 -8.18 28.59
C THR A 242 3.38 -7.11 29.67
N GLY A 243 2.34 -6.28 29.64
CA GLY A 243 2.15 -5.19 30.61
C GLY A 243 1.31 -4.06 30.05
N ASP A 244 1.21 -3.00 30.83
CA ASP A 244 0.47 -1.80 30.43
C ASP A 244 1.27 -1.02 29.37
N ALA A 245 0.53 -0.46 28.41
CA ALA A 245 1.06 0.32 27.30
C ALA A 245 0.05 1.40 26.88
N GLU A 246 0.47 2.28 25.99
CA GLU A 246 -0.38 3.32 25.40
C GLU A 246 -0.36 3.19 23.88
N ILE A 247 -1.47 3.55 23.24
CA ILE A 247 -1.55 3.78 21.79
C ILE A 247 -1.88 5.24 21.56
N LEU A 248 -1.41 5.76 20.43
CA LEU A 248 -1.71 7.08 19.91
C LEU A 248 -2.67 6.95 18.76
N THR A 249 -3.78 7.68 18.78
CA THR A 249 -4.71 7.73 17.65
C THR A 249 -5.60 8.96 17.79
N ASN A 250 -6.14 9.46 16.67
CA ASN A 250 -7.22 10.42 16.69
C ASN A 250 -8.53 9.73 16.28
N VAL A 251 -9.56 9.94 17.06
CA VAL A 251 -10.90 9.38 16.83
C VAL A 251 -11.96 10.46 16.59
N GLU A 252 -11.56 11.74 16.69
CA GLU A 252 -12.40 12.90 16.44
C GLU A 252 -11.55 14.09 16.00
N GLY A 253 -11.89 14.70 14.86
CA GLY A 253 -11.14 15.83 14.31
C GLY A 253 -9.69 15.48 13.98
N ASP A 254 -8.75 16.31 14.43
CA ASP A 254 -7.30 16.21 14.19
C ASP A 254 -6.47 15.97 15.46
N ALA A 255 -7.10 15.98 16.63
CA ALA A 255 -6.40 15.82 17.91
C ALA A 255 -6.01 14.35 18.14
N VAL A 256 -4.71 14.08 18.20
CA VAL A 256 -4.18 12.76 18.60
C VAL A 256 -4.19 12.67 20.13
N GLU A 257 -4.79 11.61 20.63
CA GLU A 257 -4.90 11.33 22.06
C GLU A 257 -4.20 10.00 22.41
N LYS A 258 -3.83 9.86 23.68
CA LYS A 258 -3.25 8.64 24.23
C LYS A 258 -4.33 7.80 24.88
N TYR A 259 -4.38 6.54 24.52
CA TYR A 259 -5.33 5.59 25.10
C TYR A 259 -4.60 4.40 25.72
N SER A 260 -5.04 3.99 26.88
CA SER A 260 -4.46 2.88 27.62
C SER A 260 -4.81 1.54 26.99
N VAL A 261 -3.79 0.69 26.82
CA VAL A 261 -3.92 -0.69 26.38
C VAL A 261 -3.07 -1.60 27.25
N GLN A 262 -3.24 -2.90 27.12
CA GLN A 262 -2.40 -3.90 27.76
C GLN A 262 -1.85 -4.85 26.69
N VAL A 263 -0.55 -5.04 26.65
CA VAL A 263 0.07 -6.15 25.94
C VAL A 263 -0.20 -7.42 26.73
N VAL A 264 -1.10 -8.26 26.23
CA VAL A 264 -1.55 -9.49 26.93
C VAL A 264 -0.76 -10.72 26.52
N LYS A 265 -0.13 -10.69 25.32
CA LYS A 265 0.69 -11.76 24.82
C LYS A 265 1.71 -11.23 23.81
N VAL A 266 2.92 -11.75 23.85
CA VAL A 266 3.95 -11.58 22.81
C VAL A 266 4.10 -12.92 22.10
N TYR A 267 4.18 -12.89 20.78
CA TYR A 267 4.36 -14.06 19.95
C TYR A 267 5.84 -14.17 19.52
N PRO A 268 6.35 -15.36 19.22
CA PRO A 268 7.67 -15.52 18.64
C PRO A 268 7.72 -14.95 17.21
N GLU A 269 8.91 -14.61 16.73
CA GLU A 269 9.13 -14.06 15.38
C GLU A 269 8.64 -14.97 14.25
N ASP A 270 8.56 -16.27 14.49
CA ASP A 270 8.11 -17.30 13.54
C ASP A 270 6.64 -17.69 13.72
N ASP A 271 5.82 -16.84 14.33
CA ASP A 271 4.38 -17.10 14.46
C ASP A 271 3.74 -17.30 13.08
N GLU A 272 3.00 -18.41 12.91
CA GLU A 272 2.41 -18.80 11.62
C GLU A 272 1.44 -17.78 11.00
N TYR A 273 0.96 -16.81 11.80
CA TYR A 273 0.08 -15.72 11.37
C TYR A 273 0.80 -14.36 11.30
N GLY A 274 2.11 -14.32 11.47
CA GLY A 274 2.90 -13.09 11.42
C GLY A 274 2.60 -12.09 12.55
N ARG A 275 2.06 -12.58 13.70
CA ARG A 275 1.68 -11.71 14.82
C ARG A 275 2.89 -11.43 15.71
N GLY A 276 3.17 -10.16 16.00
CA GLY A 276 4.19 -9.78 16.97
C GLY A 276 3.66 -9.79 18.41
N MET A 277 2.46 -9.26 18.63
CA MET A 277 1.83 -9.19 19.95
C MET A 277 0.31 -9.15 19.88
N MET A 278 -0.32 -9.42 21.01
CA MET A 278 -1.76 -9.20 21.21
C MET A 278 -1.94 -8.12 22.25
N ILE A 279 -2.72 -7.10 21.91
CA ILE A 279 -3.11 -6.03 22.80
C ILE A 279 -4.58 -6.12 23.17
N ARG A 280 -4.92 -5.58 24.34
CA ARG A 280 -6.29 -5.38 24.79
C ARG A 280 -6.48 -3.90 25.10
N VAL A 281 -7.50 -3.27 24.54
CA VAL A 281 -7.90 -1.92 24.91
C VAL A 281 -8.46 -1.97 26.35
N THR A 282 -7.91 -1.12 27.20
CA THR A 282 -8.34 -0.97 28.61
C THR A 282 -8.96 0.40 28.88
N ASP A 283 -8.78 1.32 27.92
CA ASP A 283 -9.34 2.66 27.99
C ASP A 283 -10.84 2.67 27.74
N GLN A 284 -11.61 3.16 28.71
CA GLN A 284 -13.07 3.15 28.63
C GLN A 284 -13.57 4.21 27.64
N GLU A 285 -12.90 5.34 27.54
CA GLU A 285 -13.30 6.39 26.60
C GLU A 285 -13.16 5.95 25.15
N LEU A 286 -12.05 5.27 24.81
CA LEU A 286 -11.87 4.67 23.49
C LEU A 286 -12.94 3.63 23.20
N LEU A 287 -13.22 2.73 24.15
CA LEU A 287 -14.26 1.71 24.01
C LEU A 287 -15.65 2.32 23.80
N ASP A 288 -15.96 3.42 24.51
CA ASP A 288 -17.24 4.09 24.38
C ASP A 288 -17.39 4.81 23.01
N LYS A 289 -16.29 5.41 22.51
CA LYS A 289 -16.25 6.11 21.21
C LYS A 289 -16.28 5.14 20.02
N THR A 290 -15.50 4.08 20.07
CA THR A 290 -15.20 3.25 18.89
C THR A 290 -15.65 1.79 18.99
N GLY A 291 -15.91 1.28 20.21
CA GLY A 291 -16.18 -0.13 20.46
C GLY A 291 -14.92 -1.01 20.50
N GLY A 292 -13.73 -0.44 20.30
CA GLY A 292 -12.43 -1.13 20.25
C GLY A 292 -11.54 -0.55 19.18
N ILE A 293 -10.55 -1.29 18.71
CA ILE A 293 -9.76 -0.92 17.53
C ILE A 293 -10.63 -1.08 16.29
N VAL A 294 -10.67 -0.05 15.46
CA VAL A 294 -11.47 0.00 14.23
C VAL A 294 -10.57 0.23 13.01
N GLN A 295 -11.10 -0.02 11.82
CA GLN A 295 -10.35 0.21 10.58
C GLN A 295 -9.97 1.69 10.45
N GLY A 296 -8.74 1.94 10.02
CA GLY A 296 -8.15 3.28 9.87
C GLY A 296 -7.39 3.77 11.10
N MET A 297 -7.45 3.04 12.23
CA MET A 297 -6.67 3.35 13.43
C MET A 297 -5.25 2.82 13.31
#